data_41a646ba2ae405826b6502ae88605ce0
#
_entry.id   41a646ba2ae405826b6502ae88605ce0
#
_cell.length_a   1.000
_cell.length_b   1.000
_cell.length_c   1.000
_cell.angle_alpha   90.00
_cell.angle_beta   90.00
_cell.angle_gamma   90.00
#
_symmetry.space_group_name_H-M   'P 1'
#
loop_
_entity.id
_entity.type
_entity.pdbx_description
1 polymer ?
#
loop_
_entity_poly.entity_id
_entity_poly.type
_entity_poly.pdbx_seq_one_letter_code
_entity_poly.pdbx_strand_id
1 'polypeptide(L)'
;MIRILHCGDLHLDSPFSALTHAQSETRRKELRETFTYMMNYAQSENIDLVLIAGDLFDSGFVFKDTLSLLCARFSALACPVVISPGNHDPYTSDSLYAGGKLPENVHVFTDEAPSRFDFPAIGVSVTGYAFTSDRYEGNPLDAPMPLHPTHINVLLGHADITSPISKYAPIPLRSLEKSGFAYAALGHIHNPPKAIRIGKTTVAYSGVAEGRSFDEPGFGGARLISIERTDHGISVTTKRLIFSQRRYMTEQVEVDGAERDEDVIGKIDERIRLQGYGKETALRVVLRGSVALSYTPDTVTLAERCRGELYLLEVQDMTSPVFDAAYLQEDKGIRGELYRALESQLNSEDERQRKVASLALQYGLNALDGNVNGK
;
A
#
# COMPACT_ATOMS: atom_id res chain seq x y z
N MET A 1 -19.19 -14.70 -20.83
CA MET A 1 -18.14 -13.93 -20.13
C MET A 1 -18.49 -13.88 -18.67
N ILE A 2 -17.58 -14.25 -17.79
CA ILE A 2 -17.78 -14.22 -16.32
C ILE A 2 -17.00 -13.00 -15.80
N ARG A 3 -17.67 -12.19 -14.95
CA ARG A 3 -17.12 -10.96 -14.38
C ARG A 3 -16.90 -11.13 -12.88
N ILE A 4 -15.68 -10.99 -12.42
CA ILE A 4 -15.30 -11.16 -11.03
C ILE A 4 -14.74 -9.86 -10.49
N LEU A 5 -15.20 -9.42 -9.32
CA LEU A 5 -14.53 -8.35 -8.56
C LEU A 5 -13.60 -8.99 -7.55
N HIS A 6 -12.29 -8.74 -7.73
CA HIS A 6 -11.23 -9.22 -6.84
C HIS A 6 -10.68 -8.06 -6.02
N CYS A 7 -10.85 -8.12 -4.72
CA CYS A 7 -10.31 -7.19 -3.73
C CYS A 7 -9.65 -7.95 -2.57
N GLY A 8 -8.98 -7.25 -1.69
CA GLY A 8 -8.30 -7.72 -0.50
C GLY A 8 -7.62 -6.54 0.18
N ASP A 9 -6.89 -6.78 1.25
CA ASP A 9 -6.11 -5.76 1.95
C ASP A 9 -6.94 -4.49 2.23
N LEU A 10 -8.19 -4.71 2.71
CA LEU A 10 -9.11 -3.62 3.03
C LEU A 10 -8.80 -3.00 4.39
N HIS A 11 -8.31 -3.81 5.33
CA HIS A 11 -7.92 -3.43 6.67
C HIS A 11 -8.95 -2.53 7.37
N LEU A 12 -10.22 -2.92 7.27
CA LEU A 12 -11.30 -2.20 7.93
C LEU A 12 -11.02 -2.11 9.43
N ASP A 13 -11.41 -0.98 10.00
CA ASP A 13 -11.18 -0.66 11.40
C ASP A 13 -9.71 -0.53 11.84
N SER A 14 -8.79 -0.29 10.89
CA SER A 14 -7.40 0.07 11.21
C SER A 14 -7.31 1.13 12.31
N PRO A 15 -6.41 0.97 13.29
CA PRO A 15 -6.35 1.87 14.45
C PRO A 15 -5.85 3.27 14.11
N PHE A 16 -5.01 3.44 13.05
CA PHE A 16 -4.38 4.71 12.69
C PHE A 16 -3.70 5.40 13.89
N SER A 17 -2.89 4.64 14.63
CA SER A 17 -2.31 5.05 15.92
C SER A 17 -1.44 6.31 15.88
N ALA A 18 -0.91 6.66 14.71
CA ALA A 18 -0.13 7.89 14.52
C ALA A 18 -0.99 9.15 14.32
N LEU A 19 -2.32 9.01 14.18
CA LEU A 19 -3.23 10.11 13.94
C LEU A 19 -3.97 10.51 15.22
N THR A 20 -4.50 11.73 15.26
CA THR A 20 -5.43 12.15 16.33
C THR A 20 -6.72 11.31 16.25
N HIS A 21 -7.48 11.26 17.35
CA HIS A 21 -8.74 10.51 17.40
C HIS A 21 -9.70 10.93 16.26
N ALA A 22 -9.88 12.24 16.03
CA ALA A 22 -10.76 12.74 14.98
C ALA A 22 -10.29 12.35 13.57
N GLN A 23 -8.98 12.39 13.32
CA GLN A 23 -8.39 11.97 12.07
C GLN A 23 -8.54 10.45 11.85
N SER A 24 -8.31 9.66 12.91
CA SER A 24 -8.48 8.20 12.87
C SER A 24 -9.93 7.81 12.56
N GLU A 25 -10.91 8.48 13.17
CA GLU A 25 -12.33 8.27 12.86
C GLU A 25 -12.66 8.59 11.41
N THR A 26 -12.13 9.71 10.90
CA THR A 26 -12.29 10.10 9.48
C THR A 26 -11.72 9.02 8.56
N ARG A 27 -10.50 8.55 8.84
CA ARG A 27 -9.85 7.51 8.02
C ARG A 27 -10.61 6.18 8.05
N ARG A 28 -11.09 5.73 9.23
CA ARG A 28 -11.94 4.53 9.33
C ARG A 28 -13.25 4.68 8.55
N LYS A 29 -13.85 5.86 8.59
CA LYS A 29 -15.04 6.15 7.77
C LYS A 29 -14.72 6.03 6.27
N GLU A 30 -13.61 6.59 5.82
CA GLU A 30 -13.18 6.51 4.42
C GLU A 30 -12.93 5.07 3.97
N LEU A 31 -12.31 4.21 4.80
CA LEU A 31 -12.18 2.77 4.51
C LEU A 31 -13.55 2.10 4.29
N ARG A 32 -14.53 2.37 5.16
CA ARG A 32 -15.90 1.84 5.03
C ARG A 32 -16.63 2.38 3.80
N GLU A 33 -16.42 3.63 3.45
CA GLU A 33 -16.99 4.23 2.24
C GLU A 33 -16.38 3.62 0.97
N THR A 34 -15.06 3.42 0.93
CA THR A 34 -14.38 2.74 -0.18
C THR A 34 -14.89 1.31 -0.37
N PHE A 35 -15.05 0.54 0.72
CA PHE A 35 -15.71 -0.76 0.68
C PHE A 35 -17.13 -0.65 0.12
N THR A 36 -17.90 0.33 0.59
CA THR A 36 -19.28 0.57 0.11
C THR A 36 -19.32 0.86 -1.39
N TYR A 37 -18.41 1.68 -1.91
CA TYR A 37 -18.32 1.97 -3.35
C TYR A 37 -17.99 0.73 -4.18
N MET A 38 -17.11 -0.14 -3.69
CA MET A 38 -16.81 -1.42 -4.35
C MET A 38 -18.01 -2.34 -4.41
N MET A 39 -18.77 -2.48 -3.31
CA MET A 39 -19.96 -3.33 -3.29
C MET A 39 -21.11 -2.75 -4.13
N ASN A 40 -21.29 -1.42 -4.12
CA ASN A 40 -22.25 -0.76 -5.01
C ASN A 40 -21.89 -0.96 -6.48
N TYR A 41 -20.61 -0.90 -6.83
CA TYR A 41 -20.13 -1.22 -8.18
C TYR A 41 -20.44 -2.68 -8.54
N ALA A 42 -20.17 -3.63 -7.63
CA ALA A 42 -20.48 -5.04 -7.86
C ALA A 42 -21.96 -5.26 -8.15
N GLN A 43 -22.83 -4.57 -7.44
CA GLN A 43 -24.28 -4.63 -7.63
C GLN A 43 -24.73 -3.99 -8.96
N SER A 44 -24.30 -2.76 -9.23
CA SER A 44 -24.70 -2.00 -10.42
C SER A 44 -24.21 -2.60 -11.74
N GLU A 45 -23.03 -3.21 -11.71
CA GLU A 45 -22.37 -3.81 -12.85
C GLU A 45 -22.72 -5.30 -13.04
N ASN A 46 -23.62 -5.84 -12.22
CA ASN A 46 -24.01 -7.26 -12.24
C ASN A 46 -22.78 -8.19 -12.24
N ILE A 47 -21.89 -8.00 -11.24
CA ILE A 47 -20.75 -8.88 -11.05
C ILE A 47 -21.24 -10.29 -10.68
N ASP A 48 -20.64 -11.32 -11.29
CA ASP A 48 -21.02 -12.72 -11.10
C ASP A 48 -20.43 -13.33 -9.82
N LEU A 49 -19.32 -12.78 -9.31
CA LEU A 49 -18.60 -13.30 -8.15
C LEU A 49 -17.71 -12.21 -7.53
N VAL A 50 -17.73 -12.09 -6.21
CA VAL A 50 -16.80 -11.25 -5.45
C VAL A 50 -15.79 -12.14 -4.74
N LEU A 51 -14.49 -11.84 -4.89
CA LEU A 51 -13.38 -12.51 -4.23
C LEU A 51 -12.68 -11.53 -3.29
N ILE A 52 -12.55 -11.92 -2.01
CA ILE A 52 -11.82 -11.14 -0.99
C ILE A 52 -10.60 -11.95 -0.56
N ALA A 53 -9.42 -11.47 -0.96
CA ALA A 53 -8.16 -12.18 -0.82
C ALA A 53 -7.42 -11.83 0.48
N GLY A 54 -8.11 -11.90 1.61
CA GLY A 54 -7.58 -11.70 2.96
C GLY A 54 -7.49 -10.25 3.40
N ASP A 55 -7.18 -10.10 4.67
CA ASP A 55 -7.02 -8.82 5.36
C ASP A 55 -8.20 -7.87 5.13
N LEU A 56 -9.42 -8.43 5.30
CA LEU A 56 -10.66 -7.64 5.31
C LEU A 56 -10.67 -6.72 6.53
N PHE A 57 -10.13 -7.19 7.67
CA PHE A 57 -9.96 -6.42 8.89
C PHE A 57 -8.46 -6.28 9.25
N ASP A 58 -8.14 -5.25 10.03
CA ASP A 58 -6.76 -5.02 10.48
C ASP A 58 -6.40 -5.76 11.78
N SER A 59 -7.40 -6.32 12.46
CA SER A 59 -7.25 -7.08 13.71
C SER A 59 -8.50 -7.90 14.01
N GLY A 60 -8.44 -8.75 15.06
CA GLY A 60 -9.61 -9.49 15.56
C GLY A 60 -10.72 -8.61 16.18
N PHE A 61 -10.46 -7.31 16.40
CA PHE A 61 -11.47 -6.38 16.89
C PHE A 61 -12.16 -5.65 15.73
N VAL A 62 -13.48 -5.80 15.63
CA VAL A 62 -14.31 -5.17 14.60
C VAL A 62 -15.44 -4.38 15.25
N PHE A 63 -15.62 -3.13 14.86
CA PHE A 63 -16.73 -2.32 15.34
C PHE A 63 -18.09 -2.88 14.87
N LYS A 64 -19.12 -2.77 15.73
CA LYS A 64 -20.48 -3.26 15.38
C LYS A 64 -21.03 -2.60 14.12
N ASP A 65 -20.74 -1.32 13.92
CA ASP A 65 -21.20 -0.58 12.75
C ASP A 65 -20.54 -1.10 11.47
N THR A 66 -19.27 -1.48 11.54
CA THR A 66 -18.54 -2.08 10.42
C THR A 66 -19.13 -3.45 10.06
N LEU A 67 -19.39 -4.29 11.07
CA LEU A 67 -20.04 -5.58 10.85
C LEU A 67 -21.45 -5.41 10.23
N SER A 68 -22.24 -4.48 10.77
CA SER A 68 -23.58 -4.19 10.25
C SER A 68 -23.55 -3.72 8.80
N LEU A 69 -22.58 -2.85 8.47
CA LEU A 69 -22.34 -2.38 7.11
C LEU A 69 -21.98 -3.53 6.17
N LEU A 70 -21.03 -4.39 6.56
CA LEU A 70 -20.62 -5.55 5.76
C LEU A 70 -21.79 -6.47 5.46
N CYS A 71 -22.54 -6.86 6.49
CA CYS A 71 -23.71 -7.73 6.33
C CYS A 71 -24.73 -7.09 5.39
N ALA A 72 -25.05 -5.81 5.56
CA ALA A 72 -26.00 -5.11 4.70
C ALA A 72 -25.52 -5.05 3.23
N ARG A 73 -24.23 -4.79 2.99
CA ARG A 73 -23.67 -4.71 1.64
C ARG A 73 -23.58 -6.07 0.96
N PHE A 74 -23.13 -7.10 1.68
CA PHE A 74 -23.09 -8.46 1.12
C PHE A 74 -24.49 -9.01 0.84
N SER A 75 -25.46 -8.81 1.75
CA SER A 75 -26.85 -9.24 1.52
C SER A 75 -27.51 -8.57 0.31
N ALA A 76 -27.07 -7.38 -0.07
CA ALA A 76 -27.58 -6.66 -1.23
C ALA A 76 -27.07 -7.20 -2.57
N LEU A 77 -26.01 -8.02 -2.56
CA LEU A 77 -25.45 -8.63 -3.77
C LEU A 77 -26.24 -9.85 -4.19
N ALA A 78 -26.56 -9.94 -5.48
CA ALA A 78 -27.18 -11.13 -6.07
C ALA A 78 -26.17 -12.27 -6.33
N CYS A 79 -24.87 -11.98 -6.23
CA CYS A 79 -23.79 -12.92 -6.48
C CYS A 79 -23.17 -13.46 -5.18
N PRO A 80 -22.49 -14.61 -5.23
CA PRO A 80 -21.70 -15.10 -4.11
C PRO A 80 -20.50 -14.21 -3.83
N VAL A 81 -20.11 -14.18 -2.54
CA VAL A 81 -18.88 -13.58 -2.03
C VAL A 81 -18.05 -14.69 -1.44
N VAL A 82 -16.77 -14.80 -1.83
CA VAL A 82 -15.83 -15.78 -1.26
C VAL A 82 -14.72 -15.05 -0.57
N ILE A 83 -14.42 -15.42 0.68
CA ILE A 83 -13.40 -14.81 1.52
C ILE A 83 -12.34 -15.86 1.89
N SER A 84 -11.09 -15.52 1.66
CA SER A 84 -9.94 -16.25 2.20
C SER A 84 -9.32 -15.37 3.29
N PRO A 85 -9.49 -15.69 4.59
CA PRO A 85 -8.89 -14.92 5.68
C PRO A 85 -7.36 -14.77 5.52
N GLY A 86 -6.84 -13.57 5.85
CA GLY A 86 -5.42 -13.24 5.79
C GLY A 86 -4.72 -13.32 7.15
N ASN A 87 -3.51 -12.78 7.23
CA ASN A 87 -2.73 -12.82 8.46
C ASN A 87 -3.16 -11.78 9.51
N HIS A 88 -3.83 -10.71 9.12
CA HIS A 88 -4.41 -9.72 10.05
C HIS A 88 -5.77 -10.15 10.58
N ASP A 89 -6.50 -10.98 9.86
CA ASP A 89 -7.85 -11.43 10.21
C ASP A 89 -8.02 -12.97 10.11
N PRO A 90 -7.12 -13.76 10.74
CA PRO A 90 -7.13 -15.21 10.58
C PRO A 90 -8.44 -15.84 11.07
N TYR A 91 -8.79 -16.99 10.49
CA TYR A 91 -9.93 -17.78 10.94
C TYR A 91 -9.59 -18.48 12.27
N THR A 92 -10.17 -17.98 13.34
CA THR A 92 -10.07 -18.56 14.69
C THR A 92 -11.47 -18.77 15.26
N SER A 93 -11.59 -19.55 16.33
CA SER A 93 -12.91 -19.84 16.96
C SER A 93 -13.64 -18.60 17.45
N ASP A 94 -12.92 -17.54 17.77
CA ASP A 94 -13.42 -16.24 18.24
C ASP A 94 -13.39 -15.15 17.14
N SER A 95 -12.93 -15.50 15.93
CA SER A 95 -12.98 -14.57 14.80
C SER A 95 -14.42 -14.28 14.40
N LEU A 96 -14.62 -13.12 13.78
CA LEU A 96 -15.91 -12.71 13.25
C LEU A 96 -16.47 -13.72 12.23
N TYR A 97 -15.60 -14.41 11.52
CA TYR A 97 -15.94 -15.43 10.54
C TYR A 97 -16.61 -16.66 11.15
N ALA A 98 -16.20 -17.07 12.37
CA ALA A 98 -16.73 -18.22 13.08
C ALA A 98 -18.11 -17.93 13.73
N GLY A 99 -18.44 -16.66 13.93
CA GLY A 99 -19.62 -16.25 14.70
C GLY A 99 -20.98 -16.45 14.00
N GLY A 100 -21.03 -16.97 12.77
CA GLY A 100 -22.29 -17.28 12.05
C GLY A 100 -23.17 -16.07 11.72
N LYS A 101 -22.61 -14.86 11.67
CA LYS A 101 -23.34 -13.60 11.47
C LYS A 101 -23.31 -13.11 10.02
N LEU A 102 -22.52 -13.74 9.16
CA LEU A 102 -22.40 -13.36 7.75
C LEU A 102 -23.62 -13.86 6.96
N PRO A 103 -24.04 -13.13 5.90
CA PRO A 103 -25.14 -13.54 5.01
C PRO A 103 -24.87 -14.86 4.31
N GLU A 104 -25.96 -15.56 3.89
CA GLU A 104 -25.91 -16.89 3.26
C GLU A 104 -25.10 -16.92 1.94
N ASN A 105 -25.01 -15.80 1.23
CA ASN A 105 -24.22 -15.69 0.00
C ASN A 105 -22.71 -15.47 0.25
N VAL A 106 -22.27 -15.44 1.52
CA VAL A 106 -20.85 -15.30 1.89
C VAL A 106 -20.27 -16.65 2.28
N HIS A 107 -19.24 -17.06 1.58
CA HIS A 107 -18.51 -18.30 1.79
C HIS A 107 -17.10 -17.98 2.30
N VAL A 108 -16.69 -18.56 3.40
CA VAL A 108 -15.38 -18.29 4.03
C VAL A 108 -14.59 -19.60 4.10
N PHE A 109 -13.34 -19.56 3.68
CA PHE A 109 -12.39 -20.65 3.95
C PHE A 109 -12.05 -20.66 5.44
N THR A 110 -11.93 -21.85 6.03
CA THR A 110 -11.83 -22.01 7.49
C THR A 110 -10.59 -22.77 7.94
N ASP A 111 -9.80 -23.26 7.00
CA ASP A 111 -8.65 -24.14 7.28
C ASP A 111 -7.47 -23.79 6.38
N GLU A 112 -6.25 -24.08 6.83
CA GLU A 112 -5.04 -23.98 6.00
C GLU A 112 -5.05 -25.03 4.87
N ALA A 113 -5.70 -26.18 5.09
CA ALA A 113 -5.89 -27.17 4.05
C ALA A 113 -6.81 -26.64 2.94
N PRO A 114 -6.38 -26.69 1.67
CA PRO A 114 -7.19 -26.16 0.57
C PRO A 114 -8.52 -26.87 0.45
N SER A 115 -9.58 -26.09 0.32
CA SER A 115 -10.96 -26.55 0.07
C SER A 115 -11.56 -25.81 -1.13
N ARG A 116 -12.81 -26.18 -1.53
CA ARG A 116 -13.41 -25.65 -2.74
C ARG A 116 -14.88 -25.30 -2.56
N PHE A 117 -15.28 -24.17 -3.11
CA PHE A 117 -16.68 -23.78 -3.32
C PHE A 117 -17.02 -23.84 -4.80
N ASP A 118 -18.13 -24.49 -5.14
CA ASP A 118 -18.60 -24.66 -6.52
C ASP A 118 -19.79 -23.74 -6.78
N PHE A 119 -19.74 -23.01 -7.89
CA PHE A 119 -20.81 -22.11 -8.36
C PHE A 119 -21.28 -22.55 -9.75
N PRO A 120 -22.13 -23.60 -9.84
CA PRO A 120 -22.54 -24.20 -11.12
C PRO A 120 -23.29 -23.21 -12.04
N ALA A 121 -24.03 -22.27 -11.46
CA ALA A 121 -24.79 -21.27 -12.23
C ALA A 121 -23.91 -20.41 -13.14
N ILE A 122 -22.65 -20.18 -12.74
CA ILE A 122 -21.67 -19.41 -13.51
C ILE A 122 -20.53 -20.28 -14.04
N GLY A 123 -20.50 -21.58 -13.73
CA GLY A 123 -19.48 -22.54 -14.18
C GLY A 123 -18.08 -22.23 -13.61
N VAL A 124 -18.00 -21.72 -12.38
CA VAL A 124 -16.76 -21.40 -11.67
C VAL A 124 -16.64 -22.24 -10.42
N SER A 125 -15.43 -22.65 -10.10
CA SER A 125 -15.07 -23.22 -8.80
C SER A 125 -13.92 -22.41 -8.22
N VAL A 126 -14.08 -22.00 -6.96
CA VAL A 126 -13.05 -21.27 -6.19
C VAL A 126 -12.42 -22.23 -5.20
N THR A 127 -11.14 -22.49 -5.37
CA THR A 127 -10.30 -23.23 -4.42
C THR A 127 -9.50 -22.22 -3.61
N GLY A 128 -9.41 -22.43 -2.31
CA GLY A 128 -8.66 -21.53 -1.44
C GLY A 128 -8.42 -22.15 -0.07
N TYR A 129 -7.86 -21.37 0.81
CA TYR A 129 -7.48 -21.73 2.18
C TYR A 129 -7.65 -20.50 3.09
N ALA A 130 -7.45 -20.66 4.37
CA ALA A 130 -7.46 -19.59 5.36
C ALA A 130 -6.14 -19.54 6.12
N PHE A 131 -5.72 -18.36 6.55
CA PHE A 131 -4.84 -18.26 7.70
C PHE A 131 -5.63 -18.62 8.96
N THR A 132 -5.05 -19.43 9.84
CA THR A 132 -5.59 -19.81 11.16
C THR A 132 -4.79 -19.18 12.30
N SER A 133 -3.72 -18.45 11.95
CA SER A 133 -2.89 -17.64 12.83
C SER A 133 -2.32 -16.44 12.03
N ASP A 134 -1.52 -15.61 12.66
CA ASP A 134 -0.79 -14.50 12.02
C ASP A 134 0.28 -14.96 11.02
N ARG A 135 0.49 -16.26 10.87
CA ARG A 135 1.51 -16.87 9.99
C ARG A 135 0.99 -18.12 9.32
N TYR A 136 1.47 -18.35 8.13
CA TYR A 136 1.32 -19.60 7.39
C TYR A 136 2.64 -19.88 6.64
N GLU A 137 3.56 -20.64 7.23
CA GLU A 137 4.91 -20.83 6.69
C GLU A 137 4.95 -21.89 5.55
N GLY A 138 3.89 -22.67 5.37
CA GLY A 138 3.77 -23.69 4.34
C GLY A 138 3.36 -23.13 2.96
N ASN A 139 3.73 -23.86 1.89
CA ASN A 139 3.18 -23.59 0.57
C ASN A 139 1.79 -24.24 0.45
N PRO A 140 0.70 -23.50 0.34
CA PRO A 140 -0.64 -24.07 0.25
C PRO A 140 -0.86 -24.95 -0.99
N LEU A 141 -0.02 -24.79 -2.03
CA LEU A 141 -0.12 -25.60 -3.26
C LEU A 141 0.70 -26.91 -3.21
N ASP A 142 1.35 -27.23 -2.09
CA ASP A 142 2.01 -28.55 -1.92
C ASP A 142 0.99 -29.67 -1.65
N ALA A 143 -0.18 -29.34 -1.11
CA ALA A 143 -1.31 -30.28 -1.01
C ALA A 143 -2.02 -30.44 -2.37
N PRO A 144 -2.66 -31.58 -2.64
CA PRO A 144 -3.47 -31.76 -3.83
C PRO A 144 -4.61 -30.72 -3.89
N MET A 145 -4.65 -29.95 -4.99
CA MET A 145 -5.69 -28.95 -5.18
C MET A 145 -7.01 -29.61 -5.62
N PRO A 146 -8.13 -29.34 -4.91
CA PRO A 146 -9.43 -29.90 -5.27
C PRO A 146 -10.03 -29.21 -6.50
N LEU A 147 -9.47 -29.42 -7.69
CA LEU A 147 -9.95 -28.84 -8.93
C LEU A 147 -11.26 -29.47 -9.39
N HIS A 148 -12.16 -28.65 -9.94
CA HIS A 148 -13.38 -29.13 -10.59
C HIS A 148 -13.08 -29.53 -12.05
N PRO A 149 -13.52 -30.68 -12.55
CA PRO A 149 -13.13 -31.20 -13.86
C PRO A 149 -13.64 -30.37 -15.04
N THR A 150 -14.76 -29.69 -14.90
CA THR A 150 -15.42 -28.94 -16.00
C THR A 150 -15.60 -27.46 -15.76
N HIS A 151 -15.50 -26.98 -14.51
CA HIS A 151 -15.60 -25.55 -14.21
C HIS A 151 -14.30 -24.82 -14.54
N ILE A 152 -14.38 -23.50 -14.59
CA ILE A 152 -13.20 -22.63 -14.54
C ILE A 152 -12.73 -22.61 -13.10
N ASN A 153 -11.52 -23.11 -12.87
CA ASN A 153 -10.91 -23.14 -11.54
C ASN A 153 -10.17 -21.83 -11.26
N VAL A 154 -10.49 -21.21 -10.13
CA VAL A 154 -9.89 -19.99 -9.63
C VAL A 154 -9.28 -20.27 -8.26
N LEU A 155 -8.05 -19.85 -8.04
CA LEU A 155 -7.41 -19.85 -6.73
C LEU A 155 -7.73 -18.53 -6.02
N LEU A 156 -8.12 -18.60 -4.75
CA LEU A 156 -8.24 -17.44 -3.87
C LEU A 156 -7.35 -17.65 -2.65
N GLY A 157 -6.50 -16.69 -2.33
CA GLY A 157 -5.65 -16.80 -1.18
C GLY A 157 -4.92 -15.51 -0.82
N HIS A 158 -4.50 -15.44 0.42
CA HIS A 158 -3.58 -14.41 0.92
C HIS A 158 -2.19 -15.04 0.93
N ALA A 159 -1.25 -14.54 0.10
CA ALA A 159 -0.01 -15.27 -0.21
C ALA A 159 1.12 -14.37 -0.68
N ASP A 160 2.34 -14.82 -0.44
CA ASP A 160 3.55 -14.20 -0.97
C ASP A 160 4.17 -15.07 -2.08
N ILE A 161 4.21 -14.58 -3.32
CA ILE A 161 4.92 -15.23 -4.42
C ILE A 161 6.30 -14.61 -4.69
N THR A 162 6.71 -13.62 -3.89
CA THR A 162 7.95 -12.87 -4.10
C THR A 162 9.12 -13.45 -3.33
N SER A 163 8.85 -14.11 -2.20
CA SER A 163 9.86 -14.70 -1.32
C SER A 163 9.54 -16.15 -0.97
N PRO A 164 10.41 -17.12 -1.27
CA PRO A 164 10.19 -18.52 -0.92
C PRO A 164 10.35 -18.82 0.57
N ILE A 165 10.88 -17.87 1.35
CA ILE A 165 11.07 -17.97 2.81
C ILE A 165 10.12 -17.08 3.58
N SER A 166 9.08 -16.57 2.93
CA SER A 166 8.04 -15.77 3.56
C SER A 166 7.28 -16.59 4.62
N LYS A 167 6.77 -15.89 5.63
CA LYS A 167 5.88 -16.47 6.66
C LYS A 167 4.39 -16.31 6.31
N TYR A 168 4.11 -15.90 5.09
CA TYR A 168 2.77 -15.53 4.62
C TYR A 168 2.40 -16.35 3.39
N ALA A 169 2.18 -17.67 3.60
CA ALA A 169 1.80 -18.63 2.56
C ALA A 169 2.67 -18.50 1.29
N PRO A 170 3.99 -18.79 1.36
CA PRO A 170 4.88 -18.65 0.23
C PRO A 170 4.49 -19.61 -0.90
N ILE A 171 4.17 -19.08 -2.09
CA ILE A 171 3.82 -19.86 -3.26
C ILE A 171 4.92 -19.72 -4.33
N PRO A 172 5.74 -20.74 -4.56
CA PRO A 172 6.71 -20.74 -5.65
C PRO A 172 6.03 -20.65 -7.02
N LEU A 173 6.56 -19.88 -7.95
CA LEU A 173 5.98 -19.68 -9.29
C LEU A 173 5.77 -21.01 -10.03
N ARG A 174 6.67 -21.99 -9.86
CA ARG A 174 6.54 -23.34 -10.43
C ARG A 174 5.30 -24.10 -9.93
N SER A 175 4.84 -23.81 -8.70
CA SER A 175 3.63 -24.42 -8.16
C SER A 175 2.39 -23.83 -8.83
N LEU A 176 2.37 -22.52 -9.08
CA LEU A 176 1.32 -21.87 -9.86
C LEU A 176 1.28 -22.33 -11.32
N GLU A 177 2.44 -22.54 -11.94
CA GLU A 177 2.53 -23.03 -13.33
C GLU A 177 1.85 -24.39 -13.51
N LYS A 178 1.96 -25.26 -12.51
CA LYS A 178 1.41 -26.62 -12.52
C LYS A 178 0.03 -26.74 -11.88
N SER A 179 -0.50 -25.66 -11.33
CA SER A 179 -1.67 -25.68 -10.46
C SER A 179 -2.99 -26.01 -11.18
N GLY A 180 -3.10 -25.71 -12.47
CA GLY A 180 -4.32 -25.92 -13.26
C GLY A 180 -5.38 -24.83 -13.10
N PHE A 181 -5.11 -23.75 -12.36
CA PHE A 181 -6.01 -22.61 -12.25
C PHE A 181 -5.97 -21.71 -13.49
N ALA A 182 -7.11 -21.14 -13.85
CA ALA A 182 -7.18 -20.12 -14.88
C ALA A 182 -6.73 -18.75 -14.33
N TYR A 183 -7.12 -18.47 -13.07
CA TYR A 183 -6.80 -17.24 -12.37
C TYR A 183 -6.42 -17.53 -10.93
N ALA A 184 -5.41 -16.82 -10.42
CA ALA A 184 -5.05 -16.78 -9.02
C ALA A 184 -5.28 -15.36 -8.47
N ALA A 185 -6.29 -15.23 -7.61
CA ALA A 185 -6.66 -14.01 -6.89
C ALA A 185 -5.89 -13.96 -5.57
N LEU A 186 -4.90 -13.09 -5.46
CA LEU A 186 -4.02 -12.99 -4.31
C LEU A 186 -4.16 -11.64 -3.58
N GLY A 187 -4.09 -11.66 -2.25
CA GLY A 187 -3.86 -10.52 -1.36
C GLY A 187 -2.48 -10.59 -0.71
N HIS A 188 -2.16 -9.66 0.18
CA HIS A 188 -0.92 -9.50 0.92
C HIS A 188 0.02 -8.39 0.39
N ILE A 189 0.18 -8.26 -0.90
CA ILE A 189 1.05 -7.23 -1.46
C ILE A 189 0.25 -5.96 -1.73
N HIS A 190 0.46 -4.95 -0.87
CA HIS A 190 -0.32 -3.71 -0.85
C HIS A 190 -0.11 -2.84 -2.10
N ASN A 191 1.14 -2.79 -2.61
CA ASN A 191 1.46 -2.09 -3.87
C ASN A 191 1.90 -3.11 -4.95
N PRO A 192 0.92 -3.79 -5.58
CA PRO A 192 1.22 -4.91 -6.44
C PRO A 192 1.74 -4.51 -7.81
N PRO A 193 2.58 -5.35 -8.43
CA PRO A 193 2.92 -5.23 -9.84
C PRO A 193 1.69 -5.47 -10.72
N LYS A 194 1.85 -5.28 -12.02
CA LYS A 194 0.85 -5.70 -13.01
C LYS A 194 0.59 -7.20 -12.91
N ALA A 195 -0.62 -7.61 -13.29
CA ALA A 195 -0.93 -9.03 -13.42
C ALA A 195 0.07 -9.72 -14.35
N ILE A 196 0.49 -10.91 -13.97
CA ILE A 196 1.45 -11.72 -14.74
C ILE A 196 0.81 -13.04 -15.17
N ARG A 197 1.35 -13.64 -16.23
CA ARG A 197 0.95 -14.97 -16.69
C ARG A 197 2.05 -15.97 -16.37
N ILE A 198 1.70 -17.03 -15.65
CA ILE A 198 2.59 -18.14 -15.29
C ILE A 198 1.99 -19.42 -15.88
N GLY A 199 2.59 -19.94 -16.94
CA GLY A 199 1.99 -21.04 -17.69
C GLY A 199 0.59 -20.68 -18.21
N LYS A 200 -0.44 -21.40 -17.74
CA LYS A 200 -1.85 -21.15 -18.09
C LYS A 200 -2.56 -20.26 -17.08
N THR A 201 -1.95 -19.99 -15.93
CA THR A 201 -2.55 -19.22 -14.83
C THR A 201 -2.25 -17.73 -14.96
N THR A 202 -3.26 -16.89 -14.95
CA THR A 202 -3.09 -15.44 -14.76
C THR A 202 -3.11 -15.16 -13.26
N VAL A 203 -2.07 -14.49 -12.76
CA VAL A 203 -1.88 -14.20 -11.33
C VAL A 203 -1.94 -12.70 -11.13
N ALA A 204 -2.72 -12.26 -10.15
CA ALA A 204 -2.76 -10.87 -9.77
C ALA A 204 -3.02 -10.69 -8.26
N TYR A 205 -2.39 -9.69 -7.70
CA TYR A 205 -2.71 -9.18 -6.37
C TYR A 205 -3.79 -8.10 -6.45
N SER A 206 -4.69 -8.07 -5.45
CA SER A 206 -5.67 -6.98 -5.29
C SER A 206 -5.00 -5.62 -5.15
N GLY A 207 -3.99 -5.55 -4.30
CA GLY A 207 -3.49 -4.31 -3.70
C GLY A 207 -4.45 -3.76 -2.67
N VAL A 208 -4.05 -2.71 -1.97
CA VAL A 208 -4.92 -2.05 -0.98
C VAL A 208 -6.15 -1.45 -1.64
N ALA A 209 -7.27 -1.52 -0.92
CA ALA A 209 -8.51 -0.87 -1.35
C ALA A 209 -8.46 0.65 -1.14
N GLU A 210 -7.87 1.10 -0.02
CA GLU A 210 -7.66 2.50 0.35
C GLU A 210 -6.28 2.64 1.01
N GLY A 211 -5.41 3.50 0.49
CA GLY A 211 -4.08 3.72 1.07
C GLY A 211 -4.16 4.28 2.49
N ARG A 212 -3.30 3.80 3.39
CA ARG A 212 -3.27 4.17 4.81
C ARG A 212 -2.05 5.00 5.19
N SER A 213 -0.97 4.87 4.41
CA SER A 213 0.31 5.55 4.65
C SER A 213 1.08 5.78 3.35
N PHE A 214 2.24 6.44 3.44
CA PHE A 214 3.16 6.63 2.30
C PHE A 214 3.81 5.32 1.80
N ASP A 215 3.71 4.24 2.54
CA ASP A 215 4.16 2.91 2.11
C ASP A 215 3.17 2.25 1.13
N GLU A 216 1.97 2.83 1.00
CA GLU A 216 0.90 2.39 0.11
C GLU A 216 0.60 3.47 -0.96
N PRO A 217 1.55 3.76 -1.87
CA PRO A 217 1.47 4.89 -2.77
C PRO A 217 0.41 4.73 -3.86
N GLY A 218 -0.09 5.87 -4.33
CA GLY A 218 -1.07 5.95 -5.40
C GLY A 218 -2.51 5.76 -4.94
N PHE A 219 -3.37 5.45 -5.90
CA PHE A 219 -4.77 5.14 -5.62
C PHE A 219 -4.98 3.65 -5.37
N GLY A 220 -5.79 3.34 -4.36
CA GLY A 220 -6.26 1.99 -4.06
C GLY A 220 -7.53 1.60 -4.82
N GLY A 221 -7.97 0.36 -4.64
CA GLY A 221 -9.21 -0.12 -5.23
C GLY A 221 -9.29 -1.63 -5.36
N ALA A 222 -9.82 -2.12 -6.49
CA ALA A 222 -10.02 -3.53 -6.77
C ALA A 222 -9.61 -3.88 -8.21
N ARG A 223 -9.72 -5.16 -8.57
CA ARG A 223 -9.56 -5.62 -9.96
C ARG A 223 -10.87 -6.18 -10.50
N LEU A 224 -11.25 -5.74 -11.67
CA LEU A 224 -12.25 -6.40 -12.48
C LEU A 224 -11.56 -7.46 -13.33
N ILE A 225 -12.01 -8.70 -13.18
CA ILE A 225 -11.52 -9.84 -13.93
C ILE A 225 -12.62 -10.28 -14.88
N SER A 226 -12.30 -10.44 -16.14
CA SER A 226 -13.22 -11.04 -17.11
C SER A 226 -12.64 -12.36 -17.62
N ILE A 227 -13.41 -13.44 -17.52
CA ILE A 227 -13.01 -14.78 -17.91
C ILE A 227 -13.96 -15.31 -18.97
N GLU A 228 -13.41 -15.81 -20.06
CA GLU A 228 -14.16 -16.40 -21.17
C GLU A 228 -13.56 -17.74 -21.59
N ARG A 229 -14.44 -18.68 -21.96
CA ARG A 229 -14.03 -19.86 -22.74
C ARG A 229 -14.02 -19.48 -24.20
N THR A 230 -12.92 -19.76 -24.86
CA THR A 230 -12.70 -19.54 -26.29
C THR A 230 -12.31 -20.86 -26.95
N ASP A 231 -12.31 -20.90 -28.27
CA ASP A 231 -11.83 -22.08 -29.03
C ASP A 231 -10.36 -22.41 -28.76
N HIS A 232 -9.59 -21.45 -28.22
CA HIS A 232 -8.17 -21.60 -27.87
C HIS A 232 -7.94 -21.84 -26.36
N GLY A 233 -9.00 -22.03 -25.56
CA GLY A 233 -8.91 -22.27 -24.12
C GLY A 233 -9.59 -21.18 -23.30
N ILE A 234 -9.07 -20.92 -22.10
CA ILE A 234 -9.59 -19.90 -21.19
C ILE A 234 -8.81 -18.59 -21.34
N SER A 235 -9.51 -17.52 -21.67
CA SER A 235 -9.00 -16.15 -21.71
C SER A 235 -9.31 -15.45 -20.40
N VAL A 236 -8.31 -14.77 -19.81
CA VAL A 236 -8.46 -13.98 -18.60
C VAL A 236 -7.92 -12.59 -18.86
N THR A 237 -8.74 -11.57 -18.64
CA THR A 237 -8.33 -10.17 -18.67
C THR A 237 -8.51 -9.53 -17.31
N THR A 238 -7.65 -8.58 -16.97
CA THR A 238 -7.67 -7.88 -15.69
C THR A 238 -7.63 -6.37 -15.90
N LYS A 239 -8.51 -5.64 -15.18
CA LYS A 239 -8.53 -4.18 -15.17
C LYS A 239 -8.52 -3.68 -13.74
N ARG A 240 -7.60 -2.75 -13.40
CA ARG A 240 -7.64 -2.08 -12.09
C ARG A 240 -8.77 -1.04 -12.09
N LEU A 241 -9.56 -1.04 -11.03
CA LEU A 241 -10.59 -0.06 -10.73
C LEU A 241 -10.15 0.74 -9.52
N ILE A 242 -10.31 2.05 -9.59
CA ILE A 242 -9.98 2.96 -8.49
C ILE A 242 -11.26 3.22 -7.70
N PHE A 243 -11.21 2.99 -6.38
CA PHE A 243 -12.30 3.25 -5.46
C PHE A 243 -11.87 4.11 -4.27
N SER A 244 -10.54 4.22 -4.04
CA SER A 244 -10.00 4.98 -2.92
C SER A 244 -10.33 6.46 -3.02
N GLN A 245 -10.55 7.08 -1.87
CA GLN A 245 -10.79 8.51 -1.74
C GLN A 245 -9.48 9.29 -1.59
N ARG A 246 -8.42 8.61 -1.15
CA ARG A 246 -7.09 9.20 -0.94
C ARG A 246 -6.06 8.54 -1.83
N ARG A 247 -4.99 9.30 -2.11
CA ARG A 247 -3.74 8.78 -2.63
C ARG A 247 -2.58 9.33 -1.83
N TYR A 248 -1.59 8.49 -1.60
CA TYR A 248 -0.33 8.89 -0.98
C TYR A 248 0.74 9.01 -2.06
N MET A 249 1.47 10.12 -2.06
CA MET A 249 2.50 10.39 -3.07
C MET A 249 3.76 10.90 -2.40
N THR A 250 4.91 10.49 -2.91
CA THR A 250 6.21 11.02 -2.50
C THR A 250 6.90 11.60 -3.73
N GLU A 251 7.29 12.88 -3.64
CA GLU A 251 7.96 13.62 -4.69
C GLU A 251 9.32 14.11 -4.22
N GLN A 252 10.31 14.00 -5.08
CA GLN A 252 11.60 14.67 -4.87
C GLN A 252 11.57 16.03 -5.56
N VAL A 253 11.99 17.06 -4.82
CA VAL A 253 12.05 18.44 -5.32
C VAL A 253 13.49 18.95 -5.17
N GLU A 254 14.13 19.22 -6.31
CA GLU A 254 15.46 19.78 -6.34
C GLU A 254 15.43 21.29 -6.03
N VAL A 255 16.16 21.68 -4.99
CA VAL A 255 16.18 23.06 -4.49
C VAL A 255 17.58 23.70 -4.57
N ASP A 256 18.39 23.25 -5.52
CA ASP A 256 19.72 23.80 -5.71
C ASP A 256 19.74 25.34 -5.75
N GLY A 257 20.68 25.90 -4.96
CA GLY A 257 20.90 27.33 -4.85
C GLY A 257 19.82 28.08 -4.05
N ALA A 258 18.93 27.40 -3.33
CA ALA A 258 17.95 28.07 -2.48
C ALA A 258 18.65 28.82 -1.32
N GLU A 259 18.24 30.08 -1.09
CA GLU A 259 18.77 30.97 -0.06
C GLU A 259 17.72 31.31 1.01
N ARG A 260 16.43 31.00 0.74
CA ARG A 260 15.30 31.30 1.60
C ARG A 260 14.07 30.44 1.28
N ASP A 261 13.08 30.43 2.17
CA ASP A 261 11.86 29.61 2.02
C ASP A 261 11.09 29.91 0.74
N GLU A 262 11.06 31.16 0.26
CA GLU A 262 10.37 31.55 -0.97
C GLU A 262 10.89 30.81 -2.19
N ASP A 263 12.18 30.52 -2.27
CA ASP A 263 12.81 29.80 -3.37
C ASP A 263 12.33 28.34 -3.38
N VAL A 264 12.18 27.75 -2.19
CA VAL A 264 11.72 26.37 -2.00
C VAL A 264 10.20 26.27 -2.26
N ILE A 265 9.40 27.21 -1.71
CA ILE A 265 7.96 27.26 -1.88
C ILE A 265 7.59 27.29 -3.37
N GLY A 266 8.24 28.16 -4.16
CA GLY A 266 7.98 28.24 -5.59
C GLY A 266 8.16 26.90 -6.31
N LYS A 267 9.18 26.12 -5.93
CA LYS A 267 9.46 24.81 -6.52
C LYS A 267 8.46 23.74 -6.07
N ILE A 268 8.05 23.76 -4.79
CA ILE A 268 7.00 22.86 -4.27
C ILE A 268 5.66 23.13 -4.95
N ASP A 269 5.24 24.39 -5.01
CA ASP A 269 3.97 24.80 -5.62
C ASP A 269 3.93 24.46 -7.12
N GLU A 270 5.03 24.65 -7.82
CA GLU A 270 5.15 24.24 -9.22
C GLU A 270 4.99 22.73 -9.37
N ARG A 271 5.62 21.92 -8.50
CA ARG A 271 5.49 20.47 -8.53
C ARG A 271 4.06 20.02 -8.25
N ILE A 272 3.40 20.60 -7.25
CA ILE A 272 1.99 20.30 -6.92
C ILE A 272 1.09 20.60 -8.13
N ARG A 273 1.28 21.76 -8.76
CA ARG A 273 0.50 22.19 -9.94
C ARG A 273 0.73 21.29 -11.14
N LEU A 274 1.99 20.95 -11.47
CA LEU A 274 2.34 20.13 -12.62
C LEU A 274 1.79 18.70 -12.51
N GLN A 275 1.74 18.14 -11.31
CA GLN A 275 1.23 16.80 -11.05
C GLN A 275 -0.29 16.77 -10.81
N GLY A 276 -0.95 17.93 -10.73
CA GLY A 276 -2.37 18.03 -10.48
C GLY A 276 -2.79 17.43 -9.15
N TYR A 277 -1.99 17.64 -8.09
CA TYR A 277 -2.33 17.19 -6.75
C TYR A 277 -3.39 18.10 -6.12
N GLY A 278 -4.40 17.49 -5.49
CA GLY A 278 -5.53 18.18 -4.87
C GLY A 278 -5.95 17.55 -3.53
N LYS A 279 -7.18 17.83 -3.15
CA LYS A 279 -7.77 17.48 -1.84
C LYS A 279 -7.75 15.98 -1.48
N GLU A 280 -7.61 15.11 -2.47
CA GLU A 280 -7.49 13.66 -2.27
C GLU A 280 -6.05 13.24 -1.96
N THR A 281 -5.06 14.13 -2.10
CA THR A 281 -3.64 13.78 -2.04
C THR A 281 -3.03 14.05 -0.66
N ALA A 282 -2.45 13.01 -0.06
CA ALA A 282 -1.42 13.13 0.96
C ALA A 282 -0.06 13.14 0.25
N LEU A 283 0.65 14.25 0.30
CA LEU A 283 1.93 14.45 -0.39
C LEU A 283 3.08 14.51 0.61
N ARG A 284 4.13 13.74 0.36
CA ARG A 284 5.43 13.90 0.99
C ARG A 284 6.38 14.50 -0.03
N VAL A 285 6.94 15.66 0.29
CA VAL A 285 7.99 16.32 -0.49
C VAL A 285 9.33 16.04 0.19
N VAL A 286 10.26 15.46 -0.54
CA VAL A 286 11.65 15.27 -0.12
C VAL A 286 12.50 16.29 -0.85
N LEU A 287 12.96 17.31 -0.12
CA LEU A 287 13.86 18.32 -0.66
C LEU A 287 15.24 17.71 -0.90
N ARG A 288 15.79 17.93 -2.08
CA ARG A 288 17.12 17.46 -2.49
C ARG A 288 17.95 18.62 -3.03
N GLY A 289 19.25 18.38 -3.15
CA GLY A 289 20.18 19.35 -3.73
C GLY A 289 20.92 20.17 -2.67
N SER A 290 21.47 21.29 -3.11
CA SER A 290 22.32 22.15 -2.31
C SER A 290 21.64 23.48 -1.99
N VAL A 291 21.80 23.95 -0.75
CA VAL A 291 21.27 25.23 -0.27
C VAL A 291 22.37 26.14 0.21
N ALA A 292 22.11 27.45 0.29
CA ALA A 292 23.08 28.39 0.84
C ALA A 292 23.46 28.01 2.28
N LEU A 293 24.73 28.24 2.65
CA LEU A 293 25.24 27.92 3.98
C LEU A 293 24.44 28.59 5.12
N SER A 294 23.95 29.81 4.86
CA SER A 294 23.15 30.61 5.81
C SER A 294 21.67 30.17 5.90
N TYR A 295 21.25 29.22 5.05
CA TYR A 295 19.86 28.80 4.95
C TYR A 295 19.67 27.35 5.38
N THR A 296 18.65 27.11 6.19
CA THR A 296 18.17 25.76 6.53
C THR A 296 16.66 25.74 6.32
N PRO A 297 16.13 24.85 5.47
CA PRO A 297 14.68 24.76 5.24
C PRO A 297 13.91 24.48 6.52
N ASP A 298 12.93 25.33 6.86
CA ASP A 298 11.97 25.05 7.93
C ASP A 298 10.82 24.18 7.37
N THR A 299 10.98 22.88 7.52
CA THR A 299 10.05 21.90 6.96
C THR A 299 8.62 22.04 7.47
N VAL A 300 8.41 22.53 8.68
CA VAL A 300 7.08 22.76 9.27
C VAL A 300 6.43 23.96 8.60
N THR A 301 7.12 25.11 8.57
CA THR A 301 6.63 26.32 7.91
C THR A 301 6.39 26.10 6.42
N LEU A 302 7.29 25.39 5.72
CA LEU A 302 7.11 25.03 4.31
C LEU A 302 5.86 24.16 4.09
N ALA A 303 5.65 23.16 4.94
CA ALA A 303 4.47 22.31 4.86
C ALA A 303 3.16 23.11 5.08
N GLU A 304 3.13 24.01 6.05
CA GLU A 304 1.98 24.86 6.33
C GLU A 304 1.68 25.81 5.16
N ARG A 305 2.70 26.46 4.61
CA ARG A 305 2.55 27.47 3.53
C ARG A 305 2.17 26.86 2.19
N CYS A 306 2.70 25.68 1.84
CA CYS A 306 2.45 25.02 0.55
C CYS A 306 1.28 24.03 0.59
N ARG A 307 0.68 23.75 1.75
CA ARG A 307 -0.38 22.74 1.89
C ARG A 307 -1.57 23.00 0.95
N GLY A 308 -1.98 24.24 0.79
CA GLY A 308 -3.11 24.62 -0.05
C GLY A 308 -4.34 23.73 0.18
N GLU A 309 -4.86 23.09 -0.89
CA GLU A 309 -6.00 22.18 -0.83
C GLU A 309 -5.62 20.72 -0.55
N LEU A 310 -4.32 20.40 -0.42
CA LEU A 310 -3.89 19.01 -0.16
C LEU A 310 -4.50 18.49 1.15
N TYR A 311 -4.84 17.20 1.16
CA TYR A 311 -5.25 16.52 2.39
C TYR A 311 -4.18 16.62 3.47
N LEU A 312 -2.94 16.30 3.10
CA LEU A 312 -1.75 16.36 3.95
C LEU A 312 -0.56 16.80 3.09
N LEU A 313 0.31 17.65 3.64
CA LEU A 313 1.64 17.89 3.12
C LEU A 313 2.66 17.63 4.23
N GLU A 314 3.62 16.76 3.95
CA GLU A 314 4.81 16.53 4.77
C GLU A 314 6.02 16.95 3.97
N VAL A 315 6.92 17.73 4.56
CA VAL A 315 8.19 18.13 3.94
C VAL A 315 9.33 17.50 4.71
N GLN A 316 10.23 16.84 3.99
CA GLN A 316 11.45 16.24 4.54
C GLN A 316 12.66 16.93 3.92
N ASP A 317 13.56 17.43 4.75
CA ASP A 317 14.79 18.05 4.31
C ASP A 317 15.92 17.01 4.17
N MET A 318 16.36 16.81 2.92
CA MET A 318 17.53 16.01 2.53
C MET A 318 18.54 16.86 1.74
N THR A 319 18.49 18.17 1.90
CA THR A 319 19.45 19.09 1.29
C THR A 319 20.80 19.04 1.99
N SER A 320 21.80 19.60 1.35
CA SER A 320 23.14 19.80 1.91
C SER A 320 23.56 21.25 1.73
N PRO A 321 24.22 21.86 2.72
CA PRO A 321 24.72 23.22 2.57
C PRO A 321 25.87 23.26 1.58
N VAL A 322 25.96 24.32 0.79
CA VAL A 322 27.12 24.59 -0.06
C VAL A 322 28.21 25.24 0.80
N PHE A 323 29.40 24.69 0.76
CA PHE A 323 30.59 25.27 1.34
C PHE A 323 31.84 25.03 0.43
N ASP A 324 32.76 25.95 0.45
CA ASP A 324 34.00 25.78 -0.28
C ASP A 324 34.98 24.89 0.52
N ALA A 325 34.97 23.61 0.19
CA ALA A 325 35.80 22.61 0.85
C ALA A 325 37.32 22.91 0.68
N ALA A 326 37.73 23.40 -0.49
CA ALA A 326 39.15 23.72 -0.75
C ALA A 326 39.59 24.90 0.10
N TYR A 327 38.77 25.94 0.18
CA TYR A 327 39.03 27.08 1.06
C TYR A 327 39.11 26.65 2.53
N LEU A 328 38.14 25.86 3.01
CA LEU A 328 38.11 25.40 4.40
C LEU A 328 39.26 24.46 4.74
N GLN A 329 39.73 23.66 3.80
CA GLN A 329 40.90 22.78 3.98
C GLN A 329 42.18 23.57 4.24
N GLU A 330 42.36 24.72 3.56
CA GLU A 330 43.54 25.57 3.68
C GLU A 330 43.41 26.61 4.80
N ASP A 331 42.22 26.87 5.29
CA ASP A 331 42.00 27.83 6.37
C ASP A 331 42.65 27.37 7.67
N LYS A 332 43.58 28.21 8.18
CA LYS A 332 44.34 27.98 9.42
C LYS A 332 43.53 28.42 10.67
N GLY A 333 42.39 29.01 10.49
CA GLY A 333 41.53 29.46 11.57
C GLY A 333 40.60 28.34 12.08
N ILE A 334 39.74 28.74 13.03
CA ILE A 334 38.80 27.81 13.68
C ILE A 334 37.82 27.16 12.70
N ARG A 335 37.48 27.82 11.59
CA ARG A 335 36.59 27.27 10.53
C ARG A 335 37.24 26.05 9.85
N GLY A 336 38.56 26.19 9.47
CA GLY A 336 39.30 25.08 8.89
C GLY A 336 39.53 23.94 9.88
N GLU A 337 39.76 24.23 11.17
CA GLU A 337 39.82 23.18 12.19
C GLU A 337 38.51 22.41 12.32
N LEU A 338 37.38 23.12 12.34
CA LEU A 338 36.03 22.48 12.37
C LEU A 338 35.82 21.59 11.13
N TYR A 339 36.17 22.06 9.94
CA TYR A 339 36.06 21.27 8.71
C TYR A 339 36.91 20.00 8.78
N ARG A 340 38.22 20.13 9.10
CA ARG A 340 39.12 18.99 9.21
C ARG A 340 38.70 17.96 10.25
N ALA A 341 38.07 18.40 11.35
CA ALA A 341 37.56 17.52 12.39
C ALA A 341 36.34 16.68 11.88
N LEU A 342 35.59 17.18 10.91
CA LEU A 342 34.42 16.53 10.34
C LEU A 342 34.66 15.85 8.99
N GLU A 343 35.85 16.06 8.38
CA GLU A 343 36.15 15.65 6.99
C GLU A 343 35.91 14.16 6.74
N SER A 344 36.31 13.30 7.66
CA SER A 344 36.12 11.84 7.51
C SER A 344 34.67 11.44 7.49
N GLN A 345 33.80 12.10 8.29
CA GLN A 345 32.39 11.87 8.34
C GLN A 345 31.65 12.50 7.15
N LEU A 346 32.14 13.66 6.66
CA LEU A 346 31.61 14.30 5.43
C LEU A 346 31.83 13.42 4.20
N ASN A 347 32.89 12.62 4.18
CA ASN A 347 33.24 11.69 3.09
C ASN A 347 32.81 10.23 3.38
N SER A 348 32.06 9.97 4.43
CA SER A 348 31.57 8.61 4.78
C SER A 348 30.67 8.02 3.69
N GLU A 349 30.71 6.70 3.48
CA GLU A 349 29.73 5.99 2.63
C GLU A 349 28.33 5.97 3.25
N ASP A 350 28.21 6.10 4.56
CA ASP A 350 26.95 6.18 5.30
C ASP A 350 26.28 7.56 5.11
N GLU A 351 25.12 7.56 4.43
CA GLU A 351 24.33 8.77 4.16
C GLU A 351 23.94 9.52 5.43
N ARG A 352 23.62 8.78 6.51
CA ARG A 352 23.24 9.37 7.79
C ARG A 352 24.42 10.09 8.44
N GLN A 353 25.61 9.49 8.40
CA GLN A 353 26.84 10.12 8.92
C GLN A 353 27.19 11.37 8.12
N ARG A 354 27.12 11.31 6.79
CA ARG A 354 27.34 12.50 5.94
C ARG A 354 26.38 13.64 6.29
N LYS A 355 25.07 13.33 6.41
CA LYS A 355 24.06 14.35 6.75
C LYS A 355 24.32 14.98 8.11
N VAL A 356 24.64 14.20 9.13
CA VAL A 356 24.96 14.71 10.48
C VAL A 356 26.20 15.60 10.45
N ALA A 357 27.26 15.16 9.79
CA ALA A 357 28.51 15.93 9.67
C ALA A 357 28.30 17.24 8.88
N SER A 358 27.52 17.21 7.81
CA SER A 358 27.18 18.38 7.00
C SER A 358 26.40 19.42 7.81
N LEU A 359 25.39 18.98 8.59
CA LEU A 359 24.64 19.85 9.49
C LEU A 359 25.53 20.41 10.62
N ALA A 360 26.39 19.59 11.22
CA ALA A 360 27.31 20.04 12.26
C ALA A 360 28.27 21.12 11.73
N LEU A 361 28.82 20.95 10.51
CA LEU A 361 29.64 21.93 9.84
C LEU A 361 28.86 23.22 9.57
N GLN A 362 27.64 23.12 9.03
CA GLN A 362 26.78 24.26 8.74
C GLN A 362 26.49 25.09 9.99
N TYR A 363 26.02 24.45 11.06
CA TYR A 363 25.73 25.15 12.31
C TYR A 363 27.00 25.77 12.93
N GLY A 364 28.11 25.04 12.88
CA GLY A 364 29.41 25.55 13.38
C GLY A 364 29.86 26.76 12.61
N LEU A 365 29.84 26.74 11.27
CA LEU A 365 30.23 27.87 10.45
C LEU A 365 29.29 29.08 10.65
N ASN A 366 27.99 28.85 10.68
CA ASN A 366 26.99 29.90 10.95
C ASN A 366 27.20 30.57 12.33
N ALA A 367 27.48 29.76 13.35
CA ALA A 367 27.80 30.28 14.69
C ALA A 367 29.06 31.18 14.72
N LEU A 368 30.08 30.77 13.95
CA LEU A 368 31.32 31.56 13.83
C LEU A 368 31.13 32.86 13.05
N ASP A 369 30.15 32.92 12.16
CA ASP A 369 29.76 34.12 11.41
C ASP A 369 28.80 35.06 12.18
N GLY A 370 28.44 34.72 13.41
CA GLY A 370 27.50 35.48 14.22
C GLY A 370 26.02 35.28 13.79
N ASN A 371 25.77 34.37 12.87
CA ASN A 371 24.42 34.02 12.40
C ASN A 371 23.80 32.91 13.27
N VAL A 372 23.72 33.15 14.57
CA VAL A 372 23.02 32.22 15.48
C VAL A 372 21.52 32.49 15.41
N ASN A 373 20.85 31.97 14.39
CA ASN A 373 19.40 31.85 14.41
C ASN A 373 19.01 30.61 15.23
N GLY A 374 19.17 30.73 16.55
CA GLY A 374 18.54 29.84 17.51
C GLY A 374 17.13 30.32 17.76
N LYS A 375 16.14 29.65 17.16
CA LYS A 375 14.78 29.55 17.67
C LYS A 375 14.39 28.09 17.73
#